data_b71e3c6eacdfd6da6661ac8a0b7e99f2
#
_entry.id   b71e3c6eacdfd6da6661ac8a0b7e99f2
#
_cell.length_a   1.000
_cell.length_b   1.000
_cell.length_c   1.000
_cell.angle_alpha   90.00
_cell.angle_beta   90.00
_cell.angle_gamma   90.00
#
_symmetry.space_group_name_H-M   'P 1'
#
loop_
_entity.id
_entity.type
_entity.pdbx_description
1 polymer ?
#
loop_
_entity_poly.entity_id
_entity_poly.type
_entity_poly.pdbx_seq_one_letter_code
_entity_poly.pdbx_strand_id
1 'polypeptide(L)'
;MPIDSPAIRWLDDHLLLLDQRHLPSRTEWLAIHDAAGAAGAIRDMAVRGAPAIGITAAYGLALEALGLGRRASLETLRPALETLAASRPTAVNLFWALERLQRLGADLEGEALGRRLAREAESIHQDDQAANLRLGELGAALLPHDARVYTHCNTGALATGGHGTALGIIRSAWRGGHLREVIAGETRPWLQGARLTTWELMQENIPCLLYTSPSPRDRG
;
A
#
# COMPACT_ATOMS: atom_id res chain seq x y z
N MET A 1 -8.43 -12.77 -10.91
CA MET A 1 -7.13 -13.09 -10.30
C MET A 1 -7.31 -13.09 -8.80
N PRO A 2 -7.01 -14.14 -8.05
CA PRO A 2 -7.06 -14.07 -6.60
C PRO A 2 -6.10 -12.99 -6.12
N ILE A 3 -6.49 -12.15 -5.16
CA ILE A 3 -5.64 -11.09 -4.60
C ILE A 3 -4.64 -11.69 -3.57
N ASP A 4 -4.07 -12.85 -3.86
CA ASP A 4 -2.80 -13.27 -3.26
C ASP A 4 -1.61 -12.57 -3.93
N SER A 5 -1.90 -11.68 -4.90
CA SER A 5 -0.89 -10.90 -5.59
C SER A 5 -0.91 -9.48 -5.05
N PRO A 6 0.04 -9.11 -4.19
CA PRO A 6 0.10 -7.78 -3.60
C PRO A 6 0.16 -6.70 -4.70
N ALA A 7 -0.47 -5.54 -4.44
CA ALA A 7 -0.42 -4.39 -5.33
C ALA A 7 0.99 -3.80 -5.49
N ILE A 8 1.92 -4.25 -4.68
CA ILE A 8 3.34 -3.90 -4.67
C ILE A 8 4.14 -5.20 -4.81
N ARG A 9 4.99 -5.30 -5.83
CA ARG A 9 5.82 -6.48 -6.10
C ARG A 9 7.26 -6.06 -6.32
N TRP A 10 8.15 -6.58 -5.51
CA TRP A 10 9.59 -6.42 -5.67
C TRP A 10 10.13 -7.47 -6.64
N LEU A 11 10.87 -7.01 -7.64
CA LEU A 11 11.58 -7.83 -8.63
C LEU A 11 13.01 -7.30 -8.67
N ASP A 12 13.92 -7.92 -8.04
CA ASP A 12 15.33 -7.59 -7.78
C ASP A 12 15.92 -6.30 -8.41
N ASP A 13 15.48 -5.91 -9.60
CA ASP A 13 15.94 -4.77 -10.40
C ASP A 13 14.89 -3.64 -10.56
N HIS A 14 13.63 -3.90 -10.18
CA HIS A 14 12.56 -2.89 -10.23
C HIS A 14 11.39 -3.24 -9.31
N LEU A 15 10.53 -2.26 -9.08
CA LEU A 15 9.29 -2.40 -8.33
C LEU A 15 8.11 -2.32 -9.28
N LEU A 16 7.21 -3.30 -9.23
CA LEU A 16 5.92 -3.21 -9.92
C LEU A 16 4.85 -2.69 -8.97
N LEU A 17 4.17 -1.63 -9.36
CA LEU A 17 3.04 -1.04 -8.65
C LEU A 17 1.77 -1.19 -9.49
N LEU A 18 0.69 -1.70 -8.88
CA LEU A 18 -0.63 -1.66 -9.50
C LEU A 18 -1.13 -0.22 -9.55
N ASP A 19 -1.37 0.30 -10.75
CA ASP A 19 -1.85 1.68 -10.92
C ASP A 19 -3.32 1.82 -10.51
N GLN A 20 -3.52 2.33 -9.30
CA GLN A 20 -4.86 2.47 -8.71
C GLN A 20 -5.70 3.59 -9.35
N ARG A 21 -5.09 4.46 -10.17
CA ARG A 21 -5.81 5.54 -10.87
C ARG A 21 -6.77 5.01 -11.91
N HIS A 22 -6.43 3.87 -12.51
CA HIS A 22 -7.21 3.25 -13.58
C HIS A 22 -8.23 2.21 -13.10
N LEU A 23 -8.18 1.80 -11.83
CA LEU A 23 -9.17 0.91 -11.24
C LEU A 23 -10.54 1.59 -11.13
N PRO A 24 -11.65 0.86 -11.32
CA PRO A 24 -11.76 -0.58 -11.65
C PRO A 24 -11.66 -0.87 -13.15
N SER A 25 -11.62 0.15 -14.01
CA SER A 25 -11.78 0.01 -15.46
C SER A 25 -10.64 -0.76 -16.13
N ARG A 26 -9.42 -0.60 -15.65
CA ARG A 26 -8.21 -1.23 -16.19
C ARG A 26 -7.27 -1.62 -15.07
N THR A 27 -6.64 -2.80 -15.21
CA THR A 27 -5.62 -3.31 -14.30
C THR A 27 -4.26 -3.16 -15.00
N GLU A 28 -3.56 -2.10 -14.68
CA GLU A 28 -2.26 -1.74 -15.28
C GLU A 28 -1.17 -1.72 -14.21
N TRP A 29 0.05 -2.08 -14.60
CA TRP A 29 1.20 -2.11 -13.72
C TRP A 29 2.24 -1.10 -14.17
N LEU A 30 2.78 -0.35 -13.22
CA LEU A 30 3.90 0.57 -13.41
C LEU A 30 5.19 -0.10 -12.98
N ALA A 31 6.19 -0.11 -13.85
CA ALA A 31 7.55 -0.49 -13.50
C ALA A 31 8.30 0.75 -12.98
N ILE A 32 8.81 0.66 -11.77
CA ILE A 32 9.54 1.72 -11.07
C ILE A 32 10.99 1.28 -10.91
N HIS A 33 11.92 2.08 -11.40
CA HIS A 33 13.34 1.74 -11.45
C HIS A 33 14.23 2.61 -10.53
N ASP A 34 13.67 3.68 -9.96
CA ASP A 34 14.40 4.66 -9.16
C ASP A 34 13.51 5.40 -8.14
N ALA A 35 14.10 6.25 -7.35
CA ALA A 35 13.41 7.07 -6.38
C ALA A 35 12.46 8.10 -7.02
N ALA A 36 12.80 8.64 -8.18
CA ALA A 36 11.98 9.63 -8.87
C ALA A 36 10.66 9.00 -9.37
N GLY A 37 10.72 7.80 -9.94
CA GLY A 37 9.56 7.03 -10.35
C GLY A 37 8.65 6.68 -9.16
N ALA A 38 9.24 6.24 -8.02
CA ALA A 38 8.51 5.97 -6.80
C ALA A 38 7.81 7.22 -6.25
N ALA A 39 8.53 8.35 -6.19
CA ALA A 39 7.96 9.63 -5.77
C ALA A 39 6.83 10.10 -6.70
N GLY A 40 6.98 9.93 -8.01
CA GLY A 40 5.94 10.20 -8.99
C GLY A 40 4.68 9.37 -8.74
N ALA A 41 4.82 8.05 -8.57
CA ALA A 41 3.71 7.14 -8.28
C ALA A 41 2.97 7.50 -6.99
N ILE A 42 3.69 7.93 -5.95
CA ILE A 42 3.12 8.39 -4.67
C ILE A 42 2.37 9.72 -4.84
N ARG A 43 3.01 10.71 -5.47
CA ARG A 43 2.45 12.05 -5.68
C ARG A 43 1.17 12.00 -6.52
N ASP A 44 1.20 11.23 -7.60
CA ASP A 44 0.11 11.13 -8.57
C ASP A 44 -0.97 10.13 -8.15
N MET A 45 -0.86 9.56 -6.95
CA MET A 45 -1.79 8.59 -6.36
C MET A 45 -1.96 7.30 -7.16
N ALA A 46 -0.96 6.90 -7.96
CA ALA A 46 -0.89 5.56 -8.53
C ALA A 46 -0.81 4.51 -7.41
N VAL A 47 -0.16 4.84 -6.31
CA VAL A 47 -0.18 4.14 -5.03
C VAL A 47 -0.68 5.09 -3.93
N ARG A 48 -1.52 4.61 -3.01
CA ARG A 48 -2.09 5.37 -1.89
C ARG A 48 -2.30 4.46 -0.67
N GLY A 49 -2.55 5.06 0.51
CA GLY A 49 -2.60 4.36 1.80
C GLY A 49 -1.26 4.47 2.53
N ALA A 50 -1.30 4.78 3.82
CA ALA A 50 -0.09 5.10 4.58
C ALA A 50 0.97 3.99 4.54
N PRO A 51 0.65 2.69 4.78
CA PRO A 51 1.64 1.63 4.66
C PRO A 51 2.18 1.47 3.24
N ALA A 52 1.32 1.44 2.23
CA ALA A 52 1.73 1.27 0.83
C ALA A 52 2.65 2.40 0.36
N ILE A 53 2.42 3.64 0.80
CA ILE A 53 3.28 4.80 0.52
C ILE A 53 4.66 4.61 1.16
N GLY A 54 4.72 4.21 2.43
CA GLY A 54 5.98 3.97 3.13
C GLY A 54 6.80 2.84 2.50
N ILE A 55 6.16 1.73 2.16
CA ILE A 55 6.78 0.58 1.47
C ILE A 55 7.33 1.01 0.11
N THR A 56 6.52 1.74 -0.69
CA THR A 56 6.94 2.23 -2.02
C THR A 56 8.13 3.18 -1.91
N ALA A 57 8.14 4.08 -0.92
CA ALA A 57 9.26 4.98 -0.67
C ALA A 57 10.54 4.22 -0.27
N ALA A 58 10.40 3.18 0.57
CA ALA A 58 11.53 2.35 0.97
C ALA A 58 12.17 1.63 -0.23
N TYR A 59 11.35 1.01 -1.08
CA TYR A 59 11.85 0.38 -2.31
C TYR A 59 12.43 1.40 -3.29
N GLY A 60 11.82 2.58 -3.43
CA GLY A 60 12.33 3.64 -4.30
C GLY A 60 13.75 4.09 -3.88
N LEU A 61 13.99 4.27 -2.58
CA LEU A 61 15.33 4.60 -2.07
C LEU A 61 16.33 3.45 -2.27
N ALA A 62 15.87 2.21 -2.09
CA ALA A 62 16.71 1.03 -2.32
C ALA A 62 17.12 0.90 -3.80
N LEU A 63 16.18 1.11 -4.74
CA LEU A 63 16.47 1.10 -6.19
C LEU A 63 17.50 2.17 -6.57
N GLU A 64 17.36 3.38 -6.03
CA GLU A 64 18.33 4.45 -6.24
C GLU A 64 19.74 4.05 -5.77
N ALA A 65 19.83 3.48 -4.56
CA ALA A 65 21.11 3.03 -4.01
C ALA A 65 21.73 1.88 -4.83
N LEU A 66 20.92 0.94 -5.30
CA LEU A 66 21.37 -0.15 -6.17
C LEU A 66 21.86 0.39 -7.52
N GLY A 67 21.16 1.36 -8.12
CA GLY A 67 21.54 2.02 -9.37
C GLY A 67 22.84 2.81 -9.26
N LEU A 68 23.12 3.44 -8.12
CA LEU A 68 24.39 4.12 -7.84
C LEU A 68 25.55 3.13 -7.67
N GLY A 69 25.29 1.90 -7.27
CA GLY A 69 26.28 0.84 -7.10
C GLY A 69 27.42 1.27 -6.16
N ARG A 70 28.68 1.26 -6.63
CA ARG A 70 29.84 1.63 -5.81
C ARG A 70 29.84 3.09 -5.35
N ARG A 71 29.04 3.96 -5.96
CA ARG A 71 28.95 5.39 -5.61
C ARG A 71 27.89 5.66 -4.54
N ALA A 72 27.14 4.66 -4.12
CA ALA A 72 26.07 4.83 -3.15
C ALA A 72 26.63 5.24 -1.78
N SER A 73 26.11 6.33 -1.24
CA SER A 73 26.35 6.80 0.12
C SER A 73 25.12 7.60 0.56
N LEU A 74 24.95 7.87 1.86
CA LEU A 74 23.83 8.71 2.30
C LEU A 74 23.91 10.14 1.73
N GLU A 75 25.11 10.62 1.42
CA GLU A 75 25.29 11.91 0.77
C GLU A 75 24.78 11.89 -0.68
N THR A 76 25.17 10.88 -1.46
CA THR A 76 24.71 10.73 -2.85
C THR A 76 23.22 10.40 -2.96
N LEU A 77 22.62 9.82 -1.91
CA LEU A 77 21.17 9.54 -1.82
C LEU A 77 20.34 10.74 -1.34
N ARG A 78 20.95 11.82 -0.89
CA ARG A 78 20.23 12.99 -0.36
C ARG A 78 19.17 13.55 -1.34
N PRO A 79 19.46 13.77 -2.63
CA PRO A 79 18.45 14.25 -3.58
C PRO A 79 17.25 13.30 -3.73
N ALA A 80 17.49 11.99 -3.68
CA ALA A 80 16.45 10.98 -3.73
C ALA A 80 15.56 11.01 -2.48
N LEU A 81 16.17 11.13 -1.30
CA LEU A 81 15.47 11.29 -0.02
C LEU A 81 14.57 12.54 -0.03
N GLU A 82 15.09 13.68 -0.47
CA GLU A 82 14.32 14.93 -0.58
C GLU A 82 13.16 14.79 -1.58
N THR A 83 13.37 14.15 -2.72
CA THR A 83 12.36 13.91 -3.74
C THR A 83 11.24 13.01 -3.22
N LEU A 84 11.58 11.92 -2.53
CA LEU A 84 10.61 11.02 -1.90
C LEU A 84 9.84 11.73 -0.79
N ALA A 85 10.52 12.43 0.12
CA ALA A 85 9.90 13.18 1.22
C ALA A 85 8.90 14.23 0.72
N ALA A 86 9.23 14.93 -0.38
CA ALA A 86 8.37 15.95 -0.99
C ALA A 86 7.15 15.37 -1.71
N SER A 87 7.11 14.06 -2.03
CA SER A 87 6.00 13.43 -2.77
C SER A 87 4.67 13.46 -2.01
N ARG A 88 4.69 13.30 -0.68
CA ARG A 88 3.53 13.38 0.23
C ARG A 88 3.95 13.91 1.61
N PRO A 89 4.07 15.22 1.81
CA PRO A 89 4.64 15.81 3.04
C PRO A 89 3.89 15.51 4.34
N THR A 90 2.65 15.04 4.26
CA THR A 90 1.82 14.67 5.42
C THR A 90 1.79 13.18 5.72
N ALA A 91 2.46 12.34 4.92
CA ALA A 91 2.41 10.89 5.05
C ALA A 91 3.44 10.39 6.08
N VAL A 92 3.03 10.25 7.34
CA VAL A 92 3.91 9.85 8.46
C VAL A 92 4.69 8.57 8.16
N ASN A 93 4.06 7.55 7.58
CA ASN A 93 4.72 6.29 7.25
C ASN A 93 5.83 6.43 6.21
N LEU A 94 5.73 7.41 5.31
CA LEU A 94 6.79 7.72 4.34
C LEU A 94 8.05 8.17 5.07
N PHE A 95 7.93 9.14 5.97
CA PHE A 95 9.06 9.66 6.75
C PHE A 95 9.64 8.58 7.64
N TRP A 96 8.80 7.82 8.34
CA TRP A 96 9.24 6.69 9.16
C TRP A 96 10.08 5.68 8.37
N ALA A 97 9.64 5.31 7.16
CA ALA A 97 10.37 4.36 6.31
C ALA A 97 11.72 4.94 5.88
N LEU A 98 11.76 6.18 5.40
CA LEU A 98 13.01 6.84 5.00
C LEU A 98 13.99 6.99 6.16
N GLU A 99 13.54 7.42 7.34
CA GLU A 99 14.38 7.53 8.54
C GLU A 99 14.93 6.16 9.00
N ARG A 100 14.11 5.10 8.91
CA ARG A 100 14.53 3.73 9.23
C ARG A 100 15.66 3.28 8.31
N LEU A 101 15.54 3.51 6.99
CA LEU A 101 16.57 3.17 6.02
C LEU A 101 17.85 4.00 6.23
N GLN A 102 17.74 5.31 6.47
CA GLN A 102 18.90 6.18 6.74
C GLN A 102 19.69 5.72 7.96
N ARG A 103 19.01 5.41 9.06
CA ARG A 103 19.70 4.91 10.28
C ARG A 103 20.45 3.62 10.04
N LEU A 104 19.87 2.69 9.28
CA LEU A 104 20.49 1.39 9.00
C LEU A 104 21.60 1.45 7.95
N GLY A 105 21.62 2.51 7.15
CA GLY A 105 22.64 2.76 6.14
C GLY A 105 23.79 3.65 6.61
N ALA A 106 23.75 4.18 7.85
CA ALA A 106 24.66 5.24 8.31
C ALA A 106 26.15 4.91 8.18
N ASP A 107 26.51 3.65 8.41
CA ASP A 107 27.92 3.18 8.39
C ASP A 107 28.24 2.36 7.13
N LEU A 108 27.40 2.45 6.08
CA LEU A 108 27.54 1.65 4.87
C LEU A 108 27.70 2.54 3.63
N GLU A 109 28.47 2.04 2.68
CA GLU A 109 28.67 2.67 1.38
C GLU A 109 28.65 1.64 0.25
N GLY A 110 28.54 2.14 -0.99
CA GLY A 110 28.62 1.36 -2.20
C GLY A 110 27.54 0.28 -2.28
N GLU A 111 27.87 -0.83 -2.89
CA GLU A 111 26.94 -1.96 -3.10
C GLU A 111 26.43 -2.56 -1.78
N ALA A 112 27.20 -2.44 -0.69
CA ALA A 112 26.76 -2.93 0.63
C ALA A 112 25.57 -2.12 1.15
N LEU A 113 25.58 -0.81 0.95
CA LEU A 113 24.46 0.07 1.27
C LEU A 113 23.23 -0.30 0.45
N GLY A 114 23.35 -0.39 -0.89
CA GLY A 114 22.23 -0.76 -1.77
C GLY A 114 21.57 -2.06 -1.35
N ARG A 115 22.36 -3.12 -1.14
CA ARG A 115 21.86 -4.42 -0.67
C ARG A 115 21.22 -4.36 0.72
N ARG A 116 21.75 -3.53 1.61
CA ARG A 116 21.16 -3.37 2.95
C ARG A 116 19.81 -2.67 2.91
N LEU A 117 19.70 -1.60 2.10
CA LEU A 117 18.44 -0.87 1.94
C LEU A 117 17.36 -1.74 1.26
N ALA A 118 17.72 -2.53 0.24
CA ALA A 118 16.80 -3.45 -0.41
C ALA A 118 16.22 -4.48 0.58
N ARG A 119 17.08 -5.15 1.33
CA ARG A 119 16.64 -6.11 2.37
C ARG A 119 15.77 -5.46 3.44
N GLU A 120 16.04 -4.21 3.79
CA GLU A 120 15.24 -3.50 4.78
C GLU A 120 13.86 -3.12 4.22
N ALA A 121 13.79 -2.69 2.95
CA ALA A 121 12.52 -2.43 2.28
C ALA A 121 11.66 -3.69 2.19
N GLU A 122 12.26 -4.84 1.90
CA GLU A 122 11.59 -6.14 1.95
C GLU A 122 11.09 -6.49 3.35
N SER A 123 11.92 -6.26 4.39
CA SER A 123 11.51 -6.48 5.79
C SER A 123 10.31 -5.61 6.17
N ILE A 124 10.33 -4.32 5.84
CA ILE A 124 9.20 -3.41 6.07
C ILE A 124 7.91 -3.94 5.40
N HIS A 125 8.04 -4.44 4.17
CA HIS A 125 6.91 -4.97 3.41
C HIS A 125 6.36 -6.26 4.05
N GLN A 126 7.24 -7.19 4.40
CA GLN A 126 6.88 -8.47 5.03
C GLN A 126 6.29 -8.27 6.44
N ASP A 127 6.86 -7.36 7.23
CA ASP A 127 6.35 -7.00 8.56
C ASP A 127 4.93 -6.46 8.47
N ASP A 128 4.64 -5.58 7.50
CA ASP A 128 3.30 -5.04 7.27
C ASP A 128 2.32 -6.15 6.88
N GLN A 129 2.72 -7.06 5.97
CA GLN A 129 1.89 -8.20 5.58
C GLN A 129 1.57 -9.11 6.76
N ALA A 130 2.56 -9.46 7.56
CA ALA A 130 2.39 -10.34 8.72
C ALA A 130 1.48 -9.70 9.78
N ALA A 131 1.67 -8.40 10.05
CA ALA A 131 0.84 -7.65 10.98
C ALA A 131 -0.62 -7.58 10.50
N ASN A 132 -0.86 -7.34 9.20
CA ASN A 132 -2.20 -7.28 8.63
C ASN A 132 -2.90 -8.65 8.64
N LEU A 133 -2.19 -9.74 8.35
CA LEU A 133 -2.74 -11.09 8.48
C LEU A 133 -3.17 -11.37 9.92
N ARG A 134 -2.29 -11.06 10.88
CA ARG A 134 -2.60 -11.26 12.30
C ARG A 134 -3.79 -10.40 12.76
N LEU A 135 -3.84 -9.13 12.31
CA LEU A 135 -4.97 -8.23 12.55
C LEU A 135 -6.27 -8.84 11.99
N GLY A 136 -6.21 -9.37 10.78
CA GLY A 136 -7.33 -10.03 10.11
C GLY A 136 -7.88 -11.21 10.91
N GLU A 137 -7.01 -12.10 11.39
CA GLU A 137 -7.39 -13.24 12.22
C GLU A 137 -8.05 -12.81 13.54
N LEU A 138 -7.40 -11.92 14.27
CA LEU A 138 -7.89 -11.43 15.56
C LEU A 138 -9.22 -10.70 15.42
N GLY A 139 -9.35 -9.84 14.40
CA GLY A 139 -10.57 -9.08 14.16
C GLY A 139 -11.72 -9.96 13.69
N ALA A 140 -11.47 -10.95 12.83
CA ALA A 140 -12.48 -11.89 12.37
C ALA A 140 -13.07 -12.71 13.52
N ALA A 141 -12.25 -13.09 14.50
CA ALA A 141 -12.70 -13.83 15.69
C ALA A 141 -13.67 -13.06 16.58
N LEU A 142 -13.74 -11.73 16.44
CA LEU A 142 -14.68 -10.87 17.20
C LEU A 142 -16.03 -10.72 16.50
N LEU A 143 -16.16 -11.12 15.26
CA LEU A 143 -17.40 -10.98 14.51
C LEU A 143 -18.36 -12.15 14.79
N PRO A 144 -19.65 -11.88 14.99
CA PRO A 144 -20.65 -12.93 15.12
C PRO A 144 -20.82 -13.68 13.80
N HIS A 145 -21.44 -14.86 13.86
CA HIS A 145 -21.89 -15.55 12.65
C HIS A 145 -22.93 -14.69 11.90
N ASP A 146 -22.93 -14.79 10.58
CA ASP A 146 -23.83 -14.05 9.68
C ASP A 146 -23.70 -12.52 9.81
N ALA A 147 -22.48 -12.04 10.10
CA ALA A 147 -22.22 -10.62 10.32
C ALA A 147 -22.45 -9.78 9.06
N ARG A 148 -23.04 -8.59 9.26
CA ARG A 148 -23.10 -7.51 8.28
C ARG A 148 -22.12 -6.42 8.73
N VAL A 149 -21.15 -6.10 7.90
CA VAL A 149 -20.04 -5.19 8.29
C VAL A 149 -20.05 -3.95 7.40
N TYR A 150 -19.95 -2.78 8.04
CA TYR A 150 -19.73 -1.52 7.33
C TYR A 150 -18.23 -1.19 7.32
N THR A 151 -17.74 -0.83 6.14
CA THR A 151 -16.38 -0.28 5.95
C THR A 151 -16.42 1.01 5.17
N HIS A 152 -15.38 1.83 5.26
CA HIS A 152 -15.34 3.16 4.65
C HIS A 152 -14.01 3.41 3.95
N CYS A 153 -14.03 4.18 2.85
CA CYS A 153 -12.84 4.44 2.03
C CYS A 153 -12.24 3.14 1.45
N ASN A 154 -10.93 3.02 1.41
CA ASN A 154 -10.23 1.77 1.09
C ASN A 154 -9.12 1.49 2.12
N THR A 155 -9.23 0.35 2.77
CA THR A 155 -8.36 -0.16 3.83
C THR A 155 -7.86 -1.57 3.53
N GLY A 156 -7.83 -1.93 2.27
CA GLY A 156 -7.48 -3.25 1.77
C GLY A 156 -6.01 -3.41 1.37
N ALA A 157 -5.75 -4.44 0.58
CA ALA A 157 -4.42 -4.77 0.07
C ALA A 157 -3.85 -3.66 -0.82
N LEU A 158 -4.70 -2.86 -1.47
CA LEU A 158 -4.30 -1.70 -2.26
C LEU A 158 -3.68 -0.57 -1.40
N ALA A 159 -4.01 -0.52 -0.12
CA ALA A 159 -3.54 0.52 0.81
C ALA A 159 -2.37 0.11 1.69
N THR A 160 -1.96 -1.15 1.65
CA THR A 160 -0.98 -1.78 2.53
C THR A 160 0.03 -2.61 1.73
N GLY A 161 0.90 -3.33 2.40
CA GLY A 161 1.79 -4.32 1.76
C GLY A 161 1.07 -5.58 1.29
N GLY A 162 -0.19 -5.78 1.72
CA GLY A 162 -1.01 -6.94 1.36
C GLY A 162 -2.06 -7.22 2.43
N HIS A 163 -3.06 -8.05 2.12
CA HIS A 163 -4.21 -8.42 2.96
C HIS A 163 -5.11 -7.23 3.33
N GLY A 164 -4.57 -6.14 3.82
CA GLY A 164 -5.30 -4.97 4.31
C GLY A 164 -5.60 -5.01 5.81
N THR A 165 -6.01 -3.86 6.34
CA THR A 165 -6.39 -3.70 7.74
C THR A 165 -7.87 -4.05 7.97
N ALA A 166 -8.79 -3.08 7.97
CA ALA A 166 -10.22 -3.37 8.15
C ALA A 166 -10.77 -4.29 7.04
N LEU A 167 -10.35 -4.11 5.78
CA LEU A 167 -10.74 -5.03 4.71
C LEU A 167 -10.07 -6.40 4.87
N GLY A 168 -8.90 -6.47 5.52
CA GLY A 168 -8.24 -7.73 5.92
C GLY A 168 -9.06 -8.51 6.94
N ILE A 169 -9.65 -7.84 7.93
CA ILE A 169 -10.59 -8.47 8.88
C ILE A 169 -11.81 -9.04 8.13
N ILE A 170 -12.36 -8.27 7.20
CA ILE A 170 -13.49 -8.69 6.36
C ILE A 170 -13.13 -9.94 5.55
N ARG A 171 -11.95 -9.98 4.92
CA ARG A 171 -11.44 -11.15 4.18
C ARG A 171 -11.32 -12.39 5.05
N SER A 172 -10.71 -12.21 6.22
CA SER A 172 -10.52 -13.31 7.18
C SER A 172 -11.86 -13.85 7.67
N ALA A 173 -12.81 -12.96 7.97
CA ALA A 173 -14.17 -13.35 8.38
C ALA A 173 -14.95 -14.05 7.25
N TRP A 174 -14.80 -13.60 6.01
CA TRP A 174 -15.40 -14.25 4.84
C TRP A 174 -14.88 -15.67 4.64
N ARG A 175 -13.55 -15.84 4.68
CA ARG A 175 -12.91 -17.15 4.58
C ARG A 175 -13.31 -18.09 5.71
N GLY A 176 -13.57 -17.54 6.90
CA GLY A 176 -14.08 -18.27 8.07
C GLY A 176 -15.58 -18.55 8.06
N GLY A 177 -16.34 -18.09 7.06
CA GLY A 177 -17.78 -18.27 6.98
C GLY A 177 -18.59 -17.45 7.99
N HIS A 178 -18.03 -16.40 8.56
CA HIS A 178 -18.68 -15.54 9.57
C HIS A 178 -19.41 -14.35 8.96
N LEU A 179 -19.16 -14.05 7.68
CA LEU A 179 -19.64 -12.83 7.04
C LEU A 179 -20.78 -13.12 6.07
N ARG A 180 -21.86 -12.33 6.18
CA ARG A 180 -23.00 -12.35 5.25
C ARG A 180 -22.83 -11.37 4.11
N GLU A 181 -22.54 -10.09 4.42
CA GLU A 181 -22.37 -9.02 3.45
C GLU A 181 -21.53 -7.87 3.98
N VAL A 182 -21.00 -7.08 3.07
CA VAL A 182 -20.26 -5.85 3.36
C VAL A 182 -21.02 -4.64 2.82
N ILE A 183 -21.08 -3.58 3.62
CA ILE A 183 -21.55 -2.27 3.17
C ILE A 183 -20.32 -1.38 3.05
N ALA A 184 -19.96 -1.02 1.81
CA ALA A 184 -18.82 -0.14 1.52
C ALA A 184 -19.30 1.31 1.43
N GLY A 185 -18.90 2.16 2.36
CA GLY A 185 -19.17 3.59 2.35
C GLY A 185 -18.29 4.32 1.32
N GLU A 186 -18.92 5.22 0.54
CA GLU A 186 -18.20 6.01 -0.46
C GLU A 186 -17.48 7.21 0.14
N THR A 187 -16.42 7.63 -0.52
CA THR A 187 -15.64 8.85 -0.22
C THR A 187 -15.63 9.81 -1.41
N ARG A 188 -15.39 11.08 -1.13
CA ARG A 188 -15.23 12.15 -2.12
C ARG A 188 -13.89 12.85 -1.93
N PRO A 189 -13.23 13.35 -2.98
CA PRO A 189 -13.64 13.29 -4.42
C PRO A 189 -13.17 12.02 -5.16
N TRP A 190 -12.31 11.17 -4.57
CA TRP A 190 -11.59 10.11 -5.27
C TRP A 190 -12.33 8.77 -5.36
N LEU A 191 -13.52 8.66 -4.78
CA LEU A 191 -14.43 7.51 -4.89
C LEU A 191 -13.77 6.17 -4.50
N GLN A 192 -13.02 6.14 -3.39
CA GLN A 192 -12.27 4.95 -2.97
C GLN A 192 -13.18 3.77 -2.62
N GLY A 193 -14.42 4.02 -2.16
CA GLY A 193 -15.41 2.97 -1.92
C GLY A 193 -15.75 2.23 -3.22
N ALA A 194 -16.25 2.96 -4.23
CA ALA A 194 -16.65 2.39 -5.51
C ALA A 194 -15.45 1.86 -6.33
N ARG A 195 -14.36 2.61 -6.39
CA ARG A 195 -13.26 2.30 -7.30
C ARG A 195 -12.31 1.25 -6.76
N LEU A 196 -12.09 1.21 -5.46
CA LEU A 196 -11.06 0.38 -4.85
C LEU A 196 -11.65 -0.69 -3.94
N THR A 197 -12.48 -0.33 -2.97
CA THR A 197 -13.00 -1.30 -1.99
C THR A 197 -13.94 -2.31 -2.63
N THR A 198 -14.91 -1.86 -3.44
CA THR A 198 -15.80 -2.79 -4.15
C THR A 198 -15.04 -3.65 -5.15
N TRP A 199 -14.02 -3.07 -5.82
CA TRP A 199 -13.16 -3.83 -6.72
C TRP A 199 -12.43 -4.97 -5.98
N GLU A 200 -11.81 -4.70 -4.83
CA GLU A 200 -11.15 -5.73 -4.02
C GLU A 200 -12.13 -6.81 -3.55
N LEU A 201 -13.30 -6.41 -3.06
CA LEU A 201 -14.34 -7.36 -2.60
C LEU A 201 -14.86 -8.25 -3.74
N MET A 202 -15.05 -7.68 -4.93
CA MET A 202 -15.49 -8.43 -6.12
C MET A 202 -14.45 -9.45 -6.59
N GLN A 203 -13.16 -9.16 -6.48
CA GLN A 203 -12.10 -10.12 -6.82
C GLN A 203 -12.15 -11.39 -5.95
N GLU A 204 -12.68 -11.28 -4.73
CA GLU A 204 -12.79 -12.39 -3.77
C GLU A 204 -14.23 -12.93 -3.64
N ASN A 205 -15.13 -12.50 -4.51
CA ASN A 205 -16.55 -12.86 -4.49
C ASN A 205 -17.24 -12.57 -3.13
N ILE A 206 -16.83 -11.51 -2.45
CA ILE A 206 -17.43 -11.06 -1.20
C ILE A 206 -18.65 -10.19 -1.53
N PRO A 207 -19.85 -10.56 -1.10
CA PRO A 207 -21.06 -9.77 -1.35
C PRO A 207 -20.94 -8.37 -0.73
N CYS A 208 -21.14 -7.33 -1.54
CA CYS A 208 -21.04 -5.96 -1.07
C CYS A 208 -22.10 -5.05 -1.66
N LEU A 209 -22.54 -4.09 -0.84
CA LEU A 209 -23.41 -2.98 -1.24
C LEU A 209 -22.58 -1.69 -1.14
N LEU A 210 -22.53 -0.90 -2.20
CA LEU A 210 -21.96 0.45 -2.15
C LEU A 210 -23.01 1.42 -1.57
N TYR A 211 -22.67 2.05 -0.46
CA TYR A 211 -23.48 3.08 0.17
C TYR A 211 -22.90 4.46 -0.08
N THR A 212 -23.68 5.31 -0.74
CA THR A 212 -23.36 6.71 -0.96
C THR A 212 -24.24 7.55 -0.06
N SER A 213 -23.67 8.18 0.98
CA SER A 213 -24.42 9.14 1.79
C SER A 213 -24.80 10.36 0.94
N PRO A 214 -26.03 10.91 1.07
CA PRO A 214 -26.40 12.15 0.38
C PRO A 214 -25.46 13.29 0.82
N SER A 215 -24.97 14.05 -0.16
CA SER A 215 -24.25 15.28 0.12
C SER A 215 -25.17 16.28 0.81
N PRO A 216 -24.67 17.15 1.70
CA PRO A 216 -25.44 18.29 2.20
C PRO A 216 -26.05 19.16 1.09
N ARG A 217 -25.43 19.18 -0.11
CA ARG A 217 -25.94 19.85 -1.31
C ARG A 217 -27.12 19.15 -1.97
N ASP A 218 -27.33 17.86 -1.70
CA ASP A 218 -28.42 17.08 -2.27
C ASP A 218 -29.70 17.18 -1.43
N ARG A 219 -29.70 17.98 -0.36
CA ARG A 219 -30.83 18.24 0.55
C ARG A 219 -31.52 19.57 0.27
N GLY A 220 -31.35 20.10 -0.93
CA GLY A 220 -32.04 21.29 -1.42
C GLY A 220 -33.52 21.04 -1.76
#